data_1fec6eb568a0d72dcddd7de07c0393f1
#
_entry.id   1fec6eb568a0d72dcddd7de07c0393f1
#
_cell.length_a   1.000
_cell.length_b   1.000
_cell.length_c   1.000
_cell.angle_alpha   90.00
_cell.angle_beta   90.00
_cell.angle_gamma   90.00
#
_symmetry.space_group_name_H-M   'P 1'
#
loop_
_entity.id
_entity.type
_entity.pdbx_description
1 polymer ?
#
loop_
_entity_poly.entity_id
_entity_poly.type
_entity_poly.pdbx_seq_one_letter_code
_entity_poly.pdbx_strand_id
1 'polypeptide(L)'
;MDYLPSSLASSGSITAQDRASINEAILKLEALNPTEDPVYSPLINGVWTLRYAGGYSEPKIPSPTRDLALFLYAGGYSPGLFALSLAQKLPSQLVEVGDLTISISRGQPRIEAKVDVTLLGGSEESVVVTARLQEDSGLRFTETYESAAVLGQTVDIPEALQYSRDLYVSYVDEDILVVRDGSGVPEILVRN
;
A
#
# COMPACT_ATOMS: atom_id res chain seq x y z
N MET A 1 -10.36 7.17 -16.09
CA MET A 1 -9.88 7.36 -14.69
C MET A 1 -10.98 7.82 -13.72
N ASP A 2 -12.18 8.06 -14.18
CA ASP A 2 -13.27 8.63 -13.36
C ASP A 2 -13.86 7.69 -12.30
N TYR A 3 -13.42 6.44 -12.25
CA TYR A 3 -13.92 5.42 -11.31
C TYR A 3 -13.02 5.18 -10.10
N LEU A 4 -11.81 5.74 -10.07
CA LEU A 4 -10.92 5.57 -8.93
C LEU A 4 -11.34 6.53 -7.81
N PRO A 5 -11.37 6.06 -6.54
CA PRO A 5 -11.64 6.92 -5.41
C PRO A 5 -10.60 8.04 -5.30
N SER A 6 -11.03 9.21 -4.84
CA SER A 6 -10.15 10.37 -4.66
C SER A 6 -9.10 10.16 -3.58
N SER A 7 -9.37 9.26 -2.63
CA SER A 7 -8.44 8.84 -1.58
C SER A 7 -8.69 7.39 -1.18
N LEU A 8 -7.72 6.74 -0.55
CA LEU A 8 -7.89 5.39 -0.02
C LEU A 8 -8.96 5.33 1.07
N ALA A 9 -9.11 6.38 1.88
CA ALA A 9 -10.18 6.49 2.88
C ALA A 9 -11.57 6.37 2.23
N SER A 10 -11.77 6.95 1.03
CA SER A 10 -13.03 6.81 0.27
C SER A 10 -13.20 5.42 -0.34
N SER A 11 -12.15 4.60 -0.46
CA SER A 11 -12.23 3.25 -1.01
C SER A 11 -12.98 2.26 -0.10
N GLY A 12 -13.02 2.52 1.20
CA GLY A 12 -13.75 1.69 2.18
C GLY A 12 -15.27 1.71 2.00
N SER A 13 -15.81 2.78 1.40
CA SER A 13 -17.25 2.98 1.16
C SER A 13 -17.71 2.52 -0.23
N ILE A 14 -16.84 1.98 -1.07
CA ILE A 14 -17.15 1.56 -2.44
C ILE A 14 -18.13 0.38 -2.42
N THR A 15 -19.19 0.47 -3.23
CA THR A 15 -20.18 -0.60 -3.37
C THR A 15 -19.58 -1.85 -4.03
N ALA A 16 -20.22 -3.00 -3.84
CA ALA A 16 -19.78 -4.24 -4.50
C ALA A 16 -19.80 -4.12 -6.04
N GLN A 17 -20.74 -3.34 -6.58
CA GLN A 17 -20.86 -3.11 -8.02
C GLN A 17 -19.73 -2.23 -8.54
N ASP A 18 -19.36 -1.18 -7.80
CA ASP A 18 -18.25 -0.32 -8.17
C ASP A 18 -16.92 -1.09 -8.11
N ARG A 19 -16.74 -1.97 -7.12
CA ARG A 19 -15.57 -2.88 -7.05
C ARG A 19 -15.49 -3.79 -8.28
N ALA A 20 -16.61 -4.34 -8.73
CA ALA A 20 -16.63 -5.17 -9.94
C ALA A 20 -16.22 -4.35 -11.16
N SER A 21 -16.75 -3.14 -11.31
CA SER A 21 -16.40 -2.23 -12.41
C SER A 21 -14.92 -1.81 -12.39
N ILE A 22 -14.38 -1.52 -11.20
CA ILE A 22 -12.95 -1.22 -11.03
C ILE A 22 -12.11 -2.44 -11.44
N ASN A 23 -12.44 -3.64 -10.95
CA ASN A 23 -11.71 -4.85 -11.29
C ASN A 23 -11.72 -5.16 -12.80
N GLU A 24 -12.87 -4.96 -13.48
CA GLU A 24 -12.96 -5.08 -14.93
C GLU A 24 -12.07 -4.05 -15.66
N ALA A 25 -12.03 -2.82 -15.17
CA ALA A 25 -11.17 -1.78 -15.72
C ALA A 25 -9.69 -2.12 -15.53
N ILE A 26 -9.31 -2.65 -14.34
CA ILE A 26 -7.95 -3.11 -14.05
C ILE A 26 -7.54 -4.21 -15.05
N LEU A 27 -8.38 -5.24 -15.26
CA LEU A 27 -8.06 -6.34 -16.18
C LEU A 27 -7.85 -5.84 -17.62
N LYS A 28 -8.64 -4.85 -18.06
CA LYS A 28 -8.47 -4.23 -19.37
C LYS A 28 -7.17 -3.42 -19.45
N LEU A 29 -6.82 -2.71 -18.39
CA LEU A 29 -5.58 -1.94 -18.30
C LEU A 29 -4.36 -2.87 -18.33
N GLU A 30 -4.36 -3.93 -17.54
CA GLU A 30 -3.29 -4.91 -17.44
C GLU A 30 -3.02 -5.60 -18.80
N ALA A 31 -4.08 -5.88 -19.58
CA ALA A 31 -3.94 -6.43 -20.93
C ALA A 31 -3.23 -5.47 -21.91
N LEU A 32 -3.15 -4.20 -21.59
CA LEU A 32 -2.51 -3.15 -22.37
C LEU A 32 -1.17 -2.71 -21.79
N ASN A 33 -0.59 -3.45 -20.83
CA ASN A 33 0.65 -3.06 -20.16
C ASN A 33 1.75 -2.77 -21.19
N PRO A 34 2.28 -1.52 -21.23
CA PRO A 34 3.29 -1.14 -22.20
C PRO A 34 4.70 -1.65 -21.84
N THR A 35 4.87 -2.18 -20.62
CA THR A 35 6.17 -2.54 -20.05
C THR A 35 6.27 -4.06 -19.91
N GLU A 36 7.16 -4.69 -20.69
CA GLU A 36 7.29 -6.15 -20.80
C GLU A 36 7.81 -6.79 -19.49
N ASP A 37 8.87 -6.19 -18.88
CA ASP A 37 9.45 -6.61 -17.61
C ASP A 37 9.35 -5.46 -16.59
N PRO A 38 8.16 -5.20 -16.02
CA PRO A 38 7.91 -4.00 -15.25
C PRO A 38 8.78 -3.87 -13.99
N VAL A 39 9.17 -4.98 -13.37
CA VAL A 39 10.07 -5.00 -12.20
C VAL A 39 11.43 -4.38 -12.52
N TYR A 40 11.94 -4.59 -13.73
CA TYR A 40 13.23 -4.02 -14.18
C TYR A 40 13.09 -2.63 -14.79
N SER A 41 11.88 -2.13 -14.95
CA SER A 41 11.65 -0.81 -15.53
C SER A 41 12.04 0.30 -14.55
N PRO A 42 12.73 1.37 -15.02
CA PRO A 42 12.96 2.55 -14.21
C PRO A 42 11.67 3.28 -13.82
N LEU A 43 10.57 3.02 -14.52
CA LEU A 43 9.26 3.62 -14.24
C LEU A 43 8.71 3.24 -12.87
N ILE A 44 9.14 2.11 -12.29
CA ILE A 44 8.67 1.71 -10.97
C ILE A 44 9.16 2.63 -9.84
N ASN A 45 10.34 3.28 -10.07
CA ASN A 45 10.90 4.19 -9.07
C ASN A 45 10.09 5.47 -9.00
N GLY A 46 9.89 5.97 -7.80
CA GLY A 46 9.21 7.24 -7.58
C GLY A 46 8.38 7.25 -6.31
N VAL A 47 7.60 8.30 -6.18
CA VAL A 47 6.61 8.47 -5.12
C VAL A 47 5.22 8.26 -5.70
N TRP A 48 4.50 7.37 -5.09
CA TRP A 48 3.19 6.91 -5.53
C TRP A 48 2.15 7.14 -4.44
N THR A 49 0.95 7.57 -4.80
CA THR A 49 -0.20 7.61 -3.88
C THR A 49 -1.08 6.38 -4.10
N LEU A 50 -1.34 5.62 -3.03
CA LEU A 50 -2.25 4.48 -3.09
C LEU A 50 -3.69 5.00 -3.20
N ARG A 51 -4.36 4.68 -4.32
CA ARG A 51 -5.74 5.10 -4.61
C ARG A 51 -6.76 4.00 -4.41
N TYR A 52 -6.38 2.76 -4.64
CA TYR A 52 -7.28 1.62 -4.49
C TYR A 52 -6.53 0.40 -3.97
N ALA A 53 -7.14 -0.29 -3.02
CA ALA A 53 -6.71 -1.60 -2.55
C ALA A 53 -7.92 -2.54 -2.51
N GLY A 54 -7.88 -3.58 -3.34
CA GLY A 54 -9.01 -4.51 -3.53
C GLY A 54 -9.40 -5.27 -2.26
N GLY A 55 -8.42 -5.55 -1.38
CA GLY A 55 -8.63 -6.20 -0.08
C GLY A 55 -9.05 -5.26 1.04
N TYR A 56 -8.99 -3.94 0.82
CA TYR A 56 -9.31 -2.98 1.87
C TYR A 56 -10.83 -2.83 2.05
N SER A 57 -11.27 -3.03 3.29
CA SER A 57 -12.61 -2.66 3.74
C SER A 57 -12.48 -2.01 5.11
N GLU A 58 -13.10 -0.85 5.29
CA GLU A 58 -13.14 -0.24 6.62
C GLU A 58 -13.72 -1.23 7.64
N PRO A 59 -13.04 -1.48 8.75
CA PRO A 59 -13.56 -2.37 9.79
C PRO A 59 -14.80 -1.71 10.41
N LYS A 60 -15.94 -2.38 10.31
CA LYS A 60 -17.20 -1.94 10.97
C LYS A 60 -17.09 -1.92 12.49
N ILE A 61 -16.14 -2.67 13.04
CA ILE A 61 -15.84 -2.74 14.48
C ILE A 61 -14.31 -2.74 14.62
N PRO A 62 -13.71 -1.76 15.32
CA PRO A 62 -12.27 -1.75 15.57
C PRO A 62 -11.88 -2.97 16.42
N SER A 63 -10.98 -3.80 15.91
CA SER A 63 -10.45 -4.94 16.65
C SER A 63 -8.92 -5.01 16.45
N PRO A 64 -8.13 -4.68 17.49
CA PRO A 64 -6.68 -4.74 17.40
C PRO A 64 -6.15 -6.15 17.08
N THR A 65 -6.85 -7.18 17.56
CA THR A 65 -6.48 -8.58 17.30
C THR A 65 -6.79 -9.02 15.88
N ARG A 66 -7.87 -8.49 15.27
CA ARG A 66 -8.21 -8.78 13.87
C ARG A 66 -7.17 -8.21 12.92
N ASP A 67 -6.75 -6.97 13.14
CA ASP A 67 -5.77 -6.30 12.28
C ASP A 67 -4.42 -7.00 12.36
N LEU A 68 -4.00 -7.41 13.57
CA LEU A 68 -2.79 -8.19 13.76
C LEU A 68 -2.92 -9.59 13.12
N ALA A 69 -4.08 -10.24 13.23
CA ALA A 69 -4.32 -11.52 12.60
C ALA A 69 -4.36 -11.43 11.08
N LEU A 70 -4.97 -10.38 10.51
CA LEU A 70 -4.95 -10.13 9.07
C LEU A 70 -3.52 -9.85 8.57
N PHE A 71 -2.74 -9.12 9.34
CA PHE A 71 -1.33 -8.90 9.04
C PHE A 71 -0.52 -10.20 9.05
N LEU A 72 -0.73 -11.07 10.04
CA LEU A 72 0.07 -12.29 10.22
C LEU A 72 -0.40 -13.49 9.39
N TYR A 73 -1.70 -13.60 9.08
CA TYR A 73 -2.29 -14.84 8.56
C TYR A 73 -3.01 -14.73 7.22
N ALA A 74 -3.40 -13.53 6.77
CA ALA A 74 -4.20 -13.36 5.55
C ALA A 74 -3.41 -12.80 4.35
N GLY A 75 -2.10 -13.02 4.28
CA GLY A 75 -1.27 -12.52 3.21
C GLY A 75 -0.85 -11.07 3.36
N GLY A 76 -1.15 -10.49 4.50
CA GLY A 76 -0.68 -9.18 4.92
C GLY A 76 -1.39 -8.00 4.24
N TYR A 77 -1.49 -6.91 4.96
CA TYR A 77 -1.67 -5.62 4.34
C TYR A 77 -0.37 -5.25 3.59
N SER A 78 -0.48 -4.51 2.50
CA SER A 78 0.68 -3.80 1.96
C SER A 78 1.30 -2.91 3.05
N PRO A 79 2.59 -2.53 2.95
CA PRO A 79 3.20 -1.59 3.89
C PRO A 79 2.34 -0.36 4.08
N GLY A 80 1.72 0.10 2.99
CA GLY A 80 0.81 1.21 3.01
C GLY A 80 -0.45 0.96 3.83
N LEU A 81 -1.13 -0.16 3.64
CA LEU A 81 -2.32 -0.50 4.42
C LEU A 81 -1.97 -0.71 5.90
N PHE A 82 -0.78 -1.23 6.19
CA PHE A 82 -0.31 -1.36 7.56
C PHE A 82 -0.04 0.02 8.20
N ALA A 83 0.65 0.92 7.50
CA ALA A 83 0.87 2.29 7.95
C ALA A 83 -0.47 3.02 8.21
N LEU A 84 -1.44 2.89 7.27
CA LEU A 84 -2.78 3.44 7.44
C LEU A 84 -3.50 2.86 8.65
N SER A 85 -3.43 1.53 8.86
CA SER A 85 -4.07 0.88 10.00
C SER A 85 -3.49 1.34 11.35
N LEU A 86 -2.19 1.62 11.39
CA LEU A 86 -1.54 2.20 12.56
C LEU A 86 -2.00 3.64 12.80
N ALA A 87 -2.06 4.46 11.75
CA ALA A 87 -2.53 5.85 11.82
C ALA A 87 -3.99 5.93 12.29
N GLN A 88 -4.86 5.05 11.80
CA GLN A 88 -6.27 4.98 12.19
C GLN A 88 -6.52 4.54 13.65
N LYS A 89 -5.52 3.94 14.31
CA LYS A 89 -5.59 3.61 15.74
C LYS A 89 -5.35 4.81 16.65
N LEU A 90 -4.83 5.89 16.10
CA LEU A 90 -4.75 7.15 16.84
C LEU A 90 -6.16 7.72 17.05
N PRO A 91 -6.44 8.39 18.19
CA PRO A 91 -7.77 8.91 18.46
C PRO A 91 -8.22 9.91 17.38
N SER A 92 -9.25 9.57 16.61
CA SER A 92 -9.76 10.37 15.48
C SER A 92 -10.21 11.79 15.84
N GLN A 93 -10.47 12.04 17.12
CA GLN A 93 -10.80 13.38 17.65
C GLN A 93 -9.56 14.28 17.77
N LEU A 94 -8.36 13.69 17.73
CA LEU A 94 -7.09 14.36 17.96
C LEU A 94 -6.19 14.36 16.71
N VAL A 95 -6.61 13.67 15.63
CA VAL A 95 -5.73 13.34 14.50
C VAL A 95 -6.50 13.39 13.19
N GLU A 96 -5.98 14.14 12.23
CA GLU A 96 -6.36 14.02 10.81
C GLU A 96 -5.34 13.14 10.10
N VAL A 97 -5.83 12.15 9.36
CA VAL A 97 -5.01 11.20 8.60
C VAL A 97 -4.99 11.64 7.13
N GLY A 98 -3.81 11.91 6.62
CA GLY A 98 -3.57 12.29 5.24
C GLY A 98 -3.53 11.13 4.25
N ASP A 99 -3.09 11.43 3.03
CA ASP A 99 -2.92 10.44 1.98
C ASP A 99 -1.78 9.47 2.30
N LEU A 100 -1.95 8.24 1.83
CA LEU A 100 -0.92 7.22 1.91
C LEU A 100 -0.01 7.30 0.69
N THR A 101 1.25 7.61 0.92
CA THR A 101 2.29 7.63 -0.10
C THR A 101 3.25 6.45 0.03
N ILE A 102 3.69 5.93 -1.09
CA ILE A 102 4.64 4.82 -1.19
C ILE A 102 5.81 5.25 -2.05
N SER A 103 6.99 5.32 -1.45
CA SER A 103 8.25 5.59 -2.16
C SER A 103 8.91 4.27 -2.53
N ILE A 104 9.21 4.07 -3.81
CA ILE A 104 9.92 2.90 -4.32
C ILE A 104 11.25 3.34 -4.89
N SER A 105 12.35 2.71 -4.45
CA SER A 105 13.70 2.99 -4.93
C SER A 105 14.43 1.73 -5.36
N ARG A 106 14.98 1.74 -6.60
CA ARG A 106 15.82 0.66 -7.11
C ARG A 106 17.27 0.71 -6.64
N GLY A 107 17.78 1.91 -6.40
CA GLY A 107 19.17 2.10 -5.98
C GLY A 107 19.47 1.52 -4.59
N GLN A 108 18.45 1.48 -3.76
CA GLN A 108 18.37 0.70 -2.53
C GLN A 108 17.00 0.07 -2.56
N PRO A 109 16.86 -1.22 -2.89
CA PRO A 109 15.55 -1.84 -3.10
C PRO A 109 14.75 -1.88 -1.79
N ARG A 110 14.05 -0.81 -1.50
CA ARG A 110 13.18 -0.66 -0.35
C ARG A 110 11.90 0.08 -0.74
N ILE A 111 10.86 -0.26 -0.05
CA ILE A 111 9.61 0.47 -0.02
C ILE A 111 9.55 1.25 1.29
N GLU A 112 9.14 2.50 1.20
CA GLU A 112 8.77 3.32 2.35
C GLU A 112 7.34 3.79 2.16
N ALA A 113 6.42 3.25 2.97
CA ALA A 113 5.03 3.65 2.99
C ALA A 113 4.83 4.66 4.11
N LYS A 114 4.33 5.85 3.78
CA LYS A 114 4.17 6.98 4.69
C LYS A 114 2.72 7.45 4.70
N VAL A 115 2.18 7.64 5.90
CA VAL A 115 0.91 8.33 6.13
C VAL A 115 1.19 9.56 6.98
N ASP A 116 0.87 10.73 6.48
CA ASP A 116 0.97 11.97 7.24
C ASP A 116 -0.21 12.08 8.20
N VAL A 117 0.08 12.58 9.39
CA VAL A 117 -0.86 12.67 10.51
C VAL A 117 -0.75 14.06 11.11
N THR A 118 -1.84 14.83 11.07
CA THR A 118 -1.90 16.13 11.75
C THR A 118 -2.51 15.99 13.13
N LEU A 119 -1.76 16.34 14.16
CA LEU A 119 -2.20 16.30 15.55
C LEU A 119 -3.00 17.56 15.92
N LEU A 120 -3.85 17.44 16.94
CA LEU A 120 -4.54 18.58 17.53
C LEU A 120 -3.51 19.61 18.03
N GLY A 121 -3.52 20.80 17.42
CA GLY A 121 -2.50 21.85 17.67
C GLY A 121 -1.63 22.15 16.44
N GLY A 122 -1.86 21.44 15.31
CA GLY A 122 -1.21 21.71 14.01
C GLY A 122 0.20 21.12 13.88
N SER A 123 0.60 20.25 14.81
CA SER A 123 1.86 19.48 14.64
C SER A 123 1.67 18.39 13.61
N GLU A 124 2.54 18.38 12.61
CA GLU A 124 2.58 17.35 11.57
C GLU A 124 3.56 16.25 12.00
N GLU A 125 3.07 15.03 11.97
CA GLU A 125 3.82 13.80 12.27
C GLU A 125 3.58 12.78 11.16
N SER A 126 4.26 11.64 11.20
CA SER A 126 4.03 10.58 10.22
C SER A 126 4.10 9.19 10.82
N VAL A 127 3.34 8.29 10.22
CA VAL A 127 3.51 6.85 10.38
C VAL A 127 4.22 6.33 9.14
N VAL A 128 5.38 5.69 9.34
CA VAL A 128 6.21 5.17 8.25
C VAL A 128 6.42 3.68 8.46
N VAL A 129 6.25 2.90 7.40
CA VAL A 129 6.60 1.48 7.37
C VAL A 129 7.63 1.28 6.29
N THR A 130 8.76 0.64 6.65
CA THR A 130 9.84 0.34 5.71
C THR A 130 9.87 -1.15 5.41
N ALA A 131 9.98 -1.47 4.14
CA ALA A 131 10.16 -2.84 3.68
C ALA A 131 11.32 -2.92 2.68
N ARG A 132 12.04 -4.03 2.73
CA ARG A 132 13.02 -4.40 1.71
C ARG A 132 12.28 -5.01 0.53
N LEU A 133 12.69 -4.63 -0.68
CA LEU A 133 12.19 -5.16 -1.92
C LEU A 133 13.28 -5.97 -2.61
N GLN A 134 12.99 -7.23 -2.91
CA GLN A 134 13.89 -8.12 -3.64
C GLN A 134 13.27 -8.48 -4.98
N GLU A 135 14.03 -8.29 -6.05
CA GLU A 135 13.64 -8.66 -7.41
C GLU A 135 13.79 -10.16 -7.60
N ASP A 136 12.69 -10.87 -7.85
CA ASP A 136 12.71 -12.33 -8.10
C ASP A 136 12.59 -12.66 -9.59
N SER A 137 11.87 -11.82 -10.33
CA SER A 137 11.71 -11.92 -11.78
C SER A 137 11.30 -10.59 -12.39
N GLY A 138 11.18 -10.51 -13.72
CA GLY A 138 10.69 -9.30 -14.40
C GLY A 138 9.28 -8.86 -14.01
N LEU A 139 8.50 -9.76 -13.36
CA LEU A 139 7.11 -9.51 -12.95
C LEU A 139 6.90 -9.54 -11.43
N ARG A 140 7.84 -10.07 -10.64
CA ARG A 140 7.64 -10.35 -9.22
C ARG A 140 8.73 -9.78 -8.35
N PHE A 141 8.30 -9.19 -7.23
CA PHE A 141 9.11 -8.85 -6.06
C PHE A 141 8.74 -9.71 -4.87
N THR A 142 9.71 -9.97 -4.00
CA THR A 142 9.46 -10.31 -2.59
C THR A 142 9.67 -9.06 -1.73
N GLU A 143 8.63 -8.70 -0.99
CA GLU A 143 8.60 -7.57 -0.06
C GLU A 143 8.71 -8.08 1.37
N THR A 144 9.73 -7.63 2.12
CA THR A 144 9.99 -8.05 3.51
C THR A 144 9.95 -6.83 4.42
N TYR A 145 9.08 -6.86 5.44
CA TYR A 145 8.89 -5.76 6.39
C TYR A 145 10.03 -5.71 7.40
N GLU A 146 10.70 -4.56 7.54
CA GLU A 146 11.90 -4.40 8.37
C GLU A 146 11.65 -3.52 9.60
N SER A 147 10.89 -2.43 9.46
CA SER A 147 10.65 -1.50 10.57
C SER A 147 9.37 -0.71 10.42
N ALA A 148 8.89 -0.17 11.52
CA ALA A 148 7.81 0.80 11.56
C ALA A 148 8.19 1.97 12.46
N ALA A 149 7.89 3.20 12.04
CA ALA A 149 8.04 4.40 12.84
C ALA A 149 6.67 5.04 13.08
N VAL A 150 6.38 5.39 14.32
CA VAL A 150 5.15 6.05 14.72
C VAL A 150 5.53 7.24 15.59
N LEU A 151 5.09 8.43 15.22
CA LEU A 151 5.37 9.67 15.95
C LEU A 151 6.87 9.86 16.26
N GLY A 152 7.72 9.60 15.26
CA GLY A 152 9.18 9.73 15.37
C GLY A 152 9.90 8.61 16.12
N GLN A 153 9.17 7.63 16.67
CA GLN A 153 9.77 6.46 17.31
C GLN A 153 9.83 5.28 16.35
N THR A 154 11.02 4.82 16.02
CA THR A 154 11.23 3.67 15.14
C THR A 154 11.35 2.39 15.97
N VAL A 155 10.65 1.35 15.50
CA VAL A 155 10.72 0.00 16.02
C VAL A 155 11.15 -0.93 14.89
N ASP A 156 12.33 -1.53 15.03
CA ASP A 156 12.81 -2.54 14.10
C ASP A 156 12.11 -3.89 14.35
N ILE A 157 11.73 -4.57 13.29
CA ILE A 157 11.15 -5.91 13.36
C ILE A 157 12.30 -6.91 13.39
N PRO A 158 12.48 -7.68 14.48
CA PRO A 158 13.51 -8.71 14.54
C PRO A 158 13.42 -9.66 13.35
N GLU A 159 14.54 -10.07 12.77
CA GLU A 159 14.60 -10.90 11.56
C GLU A 159 13.71 -12.16 11.65
N ALA A 160 13.68 -12.80 12.81
CA ALA A 160 12.84 -13.97 13.07
C ALA A 160 11.31 -13.71 13.04
N LEU A 161 10.90 -12.43 13.08
CA LEU A 161 9.51 -12.00 13.06
C LEU A 161 9.17 -11.20 11.79
N GLN A 162 10.12 -11.00 10.89
CA GLN A 162 9.89 -10.33 9.62
C GLN A 162 8.93 -11.14 8.76
N TYR A 163 7.92 -10.46 8.25
CA TYR A 163 6.97 -11.04 7.32
C TYR A 163 7.35 -10.67 5.89
N SER A 164 7.25 -11.64 4.98
CA SER A 164 7.49 -11.43 3.56
C SER A 164 6.25 -11.79 2.75
N ARG A 165 5.99 -11.07 1.67
CA ARG A 165 4.93 -11.37 0.70
C ARG A 165 5.42 -11.22 -0.73
N ASP A 166 4.81 -11.95 -1.64
CA ASP A 166 5.01 -11.78 -3.08
C ASP A 166 4.15 -10.64 -3.61
N LEU A 167 4.74 -9.79 -4.45
CA LEU A 167 4.06 -8.73 -5.19
C LEU A 167 4.31 -8.92 -6.68
N TYR A 168 3.24 -8.96 -7.46
CA TYR A 168 3.27 -9.07 -8.91
C TYR A 168 2.95 -7.70 -9.52
N VAL A 169 3.88 -7.15 -10.29
CA VAL A 169 3.65 -5.91 -11.05
C VAL A 169 2.94 -6.28 -12.34
N SER A 170 1.66 -5.99 -12.43
CA SER A 170 0.82 -6.35 -13.58
C SER A 170 0.70 -5.23 -14.61
N TYR A 171 0.95 -3.98 -14.20
CA TYR A 171 0.97 -2.81 -15.07
C TYR A 171 1.87 -1.72 -14.51
N VAL A 172 2.65 -1.06 -15.37
CA VAL A 172 3.34 0.18 -15.04
C VAL A 172 3.52 1.06 -16.28
N ASP A 173 3.18 2.33 -16.13
CA ASP A 173 3.49 3.43 -17.04
C ASP A 173 4.02 4.66 -16.29
N GLU A 174 4.00 5.83 -16.91
CA GLU A 174 4.47 7.08 -16.30
C GLU A 174 3.60 7.53 -15.12
N ASP A 175 2.30 7.19 -15.12
CA ASP A 175 1.30 7.72 -14.20
C ASP A 175 0.73 6.66 -13.24
N ILE A 176 0.67 5.39 -13.67
CA ILE A 176 -0.05 4.32 -12.96
C ILE A 176 0.87 3.11 -12.73
N LEU A 177 0.77 2.57 -11.53
CA LEU A 177 1.34 1.29 -11.13
C LEU A 177 0.22 0.41 -10.58
N VAL A 178 0.06 -0.80 -11.14
CA VAL A 178 -0.83 -1.83 -10.61
C VAL A 178 0.01 -2.99 -10.10
N VAL A 179 -0.17 -3.32 -8.84
CA VAL A 179 0.44 -4.51 -8.22
C VAL A 179 -0.65 -5.45 -7.71
N ARG A 180 -0.34 -6.73 -7.67
CA ARG A 180 -1.20 -7.77 -7.07
C ARG A 180 -0.41 -8.53 -6.01
N ASP A 181 -1.05 -8.86 -4.92
CA ASP A 181 -0.49 -9.76 -3.92
C ASP A 181 -0.54 -11.23 -4.41
N GLY A 182 0.03 -12.15 -3.62
CA GLY A 182 0.02 -13.58 -3.92
C GLY A 182 -1.39 -14.21 -4.01
N SER A 183 -2.43 -13.54 -3.52
CA SER A 183 -3.85 -13.93 -3.66
C SER A 183 -4.51 -13.32 -4.89
N GLY A 184 -3.78 -12.49 -5.66
CA GLY A 184 -4.29 -11.81 -6.85
C GLY A 184 -5.08 -10.53 -6.54
N VAL A 185 -5.08 -10.05 -5.30
CA VAL A 185 -5.79 -8.83 -4.91
C VAL A 185 -5.03 -7.61 -5.44
N PRO A 186 -5.68 -6.72 -6.22
CA PRO A 186 -5.03 -5.58 -6.82
C PRO A 186 -4.89 -4.38 -5.89
N GLU A 187 -3.79 -3.67 -6.05
CA GLU A 187 -3.56 -2.32 -5.53
C GLU A 187 -3.25 -1.39 -6.70
N ILE A 188 -3.85 -0.20 -6.73
CA ILE A 188 -3.59 0.83 -7.75
C ILE A 188 -2.92 2.01 -7.09
N LEU A 189 -1.78 2.37 -7.63
CA LEU A 189 -0.98 3.51 -7.21
C LEU A 189 -0.92 4.50 -8.37
N VAL A 190 -0.98 5.78 -8.05
CA VAL A 190 -0.87 6.89 -9.00
C VAL A 190 0.36 7.71 -8.63
N ARG A 191 1.14 8.07 -9.62
CA ARG A 191 2.37 8.86 -9.43
C ARG A 191 2.04 10.25 -8.88
N ASN A 192 2.86 10.73 -7.94
CA ASN A 192 2.79 12.08 -7.40
C ASN A 192 3.58 13.06 -8.28
#